data_a48337ff7db25e9419bccae91493801e
#
_entry.id   a48337ff7db25e9419bccae91493801e
#
_cell.length_a   1.000
_cell.length_b   1.000
_cell.length_c   1.000
_cell.angle_alpha   90.00
_cell.angle_beta   90.00
_cell.angle_gamma   90.00
#
_symmetry.space_group_name_H-M   'P 1'
#
loop_
_entity.id
_entity.type
_entity.pdbx_description
1 polymer ?
#
loop_
_entity_poly.entity_id
_entity_poly.type
_entity_poly.pdbx_seq_one_letter_code
_entity_poly.pdbx_strand_id
1 'polypeptide(L)'
;MSDNISIRHALKKYGDNVIIPDLSLEIKKWEFFTLLGPSGCGKTTLLRMIAGFNSIEGGDFYFSDRRINDLDPAKRNIGMVFQNYAIFPHMTVRKNVEFGLKNKKLPKDKIAEQTDKFMKLMHVDEYADRLPERLSGGQQQRVALARALCIEPDVLLFDEPLSTLDAKLRVEMRTVIKNIQHSVGITTVYVTHDQEEAIAVSDRIAVMNAGVIQHVGTPKNIYQRPANLFVSTFIGRSNVMRGERLVVEDGRTYVVTKSGYKAEFTNILPEYQKDQEVILSVRPEEFLLDRNADSNGISATVDDCVFLGLNTHYFVHLESGEEVEIIQESSIDSTIEPGTQIRLTMNTDKVNVFTAYGAANILTGVCNDIPGV
;
A
#
# COMPACT_ATOMS: atom_id res chain seq x y z
N MET A 1 -17.57 -16.41 -11.66
CA MET A 1 -16.27 -17.07 -11.36
C MET A 1 -15.24 -15.97 -11.35
N SER A 2 -14.28 -16.00 -10.46
CA SER A 2 -13.24 -14.94 -10.42
C SER A 2 -12.05 -15.33 -11.28
N ASP A 3 -11.37 -14.34 -11.90
CA ASP A 3 -10.19 -14.55 -12.75
C ASP A 3 -8.91 -14.01 -12.07
N ASN A 4 -7.74 -14.59 -12.38
CA ASN A 4 -6.46 -13.94 -12.14
C ASN A 4 -6.18 -12.90 -13.22
N ILE A 5 -5.25 -11.98 -12.96
CA ILE A 5 -4.83 -10.95 -13.92
C ILE A 5 -3.35 -11.11 -14.20
N SER A 6 -2.99 -11.26 -15.46
CA SER A 6 -1.59 -11.28 -15.92
C SER A 6 -1.36 -10.10 -16.84
N ILE A 7 -0.34 -9.31 -16.52
CA ILE A 7 0.11 -8.14 -17.30
C ILE A 7 1.55 -8.40 -17.67
N ARG A 8 1.86 -8.33 -18.98
CA ARG A 8 3.19 -8.60 -19.52
C ARG A 8 3.66 -7.44 -20.36
N HIS A 9 4.77 -6.82 -19.97
CA HIS A 9 5.43 -5.73 -20.69
C HIS A 9 4.51 -4.56 -21.04
N ALA A 10 3.63 -4.17 -20.11
CA ALA A 10 2.70 -3.07 -20.33
C ALA A 10 3.44 -1.77 -20.63
N LEU A 11 3.09 -1.15 -21.75
CA LEU A 11 3.56 0.17 -22.17
C LEU A 11 2.39 1.13 -22.27
N LYS A 12 2.52 2.32 -21.66
CA LYS A 12 1.56 3.41 -21.77
C LYS A 12 2.23 4.73 -22.09
N LYS A 13 1.75 5.39 -23.15
CA LYS A 13 2.19 6.72 -23.59
C LYS A 13 1.00 7.66 -23.81
N TYR A 14 1.23 8.94 -23.62
CA TYR A 14 0.35 10.02 -24.07
C TYR A 14 1.20 10.99 -24.91
N GLY A 15 1.09 10.88 -26.23
CA GLY A 15 2.03 11.52 -27.14
C GLY A 15 3.45 11.01 -26.87
N ASP A 16 4.39 11.92 -26.64
CA ASP A 16 5.79 11.58 -26.34
C ASP A 16 6.05 11.26 -24.87
N ASN A 17 5.06 11.50 -24.00
CA ASN A 17 5.21 11.26 -22.56
C ASN A 17 4.93 9.80 -22.22
N VAL A 18 5.94 9.08 -21.76
CA VAL A 18 5.85 7.69 -21.30
C VAL A 18 5.45 7.67 -19.83
N ILE A 19 4.27 7.10 -19.54
CA ILE A 19 3.76 6.98 -18.16
C ILE A 19 4.14 5.65 -17.54
N ILE A 20 4.07 4.56 -18.32
CA ILE A 20 4.48 3.22 -17.93
C ILE A 20 5.42 2.72 -19.02
N PRO A 21 6.73 2.63 -18.76
CA PRO A 21 7.71 2.27 -19.79
C PRO A 21 7.72 0.77 -20.11
N ASP A 22 7.67 -0.05 -19.08
CA ASP A 22 7.61 -1.53 -19.11
C ASP A 22 7.16 -2.01 -17.73
N LEU A 23 6.02 -2.70 -17.68
CA LEU A 23 5.49 -3.21 -16.43
C LEU A 23 4.93 -4.62 -16.61
N SER A 24 5.42 -5.55 -15.82
CA SER A 24 4.87 -6.90 -15.70
C SER A 24 4.33 -7.12 -14.28
N LEU A 25 3.16 -7.76 -14.18
CA LEU A 25 2.49 -7.97 -12.90
C LEU A 25 1.57 -9.19 -12.97
N GLU A 26 1.59 -9.99 -11.90
CA GLU A 26 0.68 -11.12 -11.71
C GLU A 26 -0.16 -10.92 -10.45
N ILE A 27 -1.49 -10.91 -10.61
CA ILE A 27 -2.47 -10.84 -9.52
C ILE A 27 -3.21 -12.16 -9.46
N LYS A 28 -3.14 -12.82 -8.31
CA LYS A 28 -3.68 -14.16 -8.11
C LYS A 28 -5.21 -14.13 -8.02
N LYS A 29 -5.83 -15.23 -8.34
CA LYS A 29 -7.27 -15.41 -8.19
C LYS A 29 -7.70 -15.24 -6.74
N TRP A 30 -8.80 -14.51 -6.52
CA TRP A 30 -9.38 -14.18 -5.21
C TRP A 30 -8.53 -13.27 -4.33
N GLU A 31 -7.45 -12.74 -4.84
CA GLU A 31 -6.53 -11.86 -4.13
C GLU A 31 -7.12 -10.45 -4.00
N PHE A 32 -6.90 -9.82 -2.86
CA PHE A 32 -7.05 -8.39 -2.67
C PHE A 32 -5.70 -7.72 -2.93
N PHE A 33 -5.52 -7.21 -4.12
CA PHE A 33 -4.25 -6.64 -4.59
C PHE A 33 -4.32 -5.12 -4.66
N THR A 34 -3.36 -4.43 -4.05
CA THR A 34 -3.32 -2.96 -4.04
C THR A 34 -2.16 -2.41 -4.87
N LEU A 35 -2.47 -1.41 -5.70
CA LEU A 35 -1.50 -0.53 -6.34
C LEU A 35 -1.34 0.70 -5.46
N LEU A 36 -0.16 0.88 -4.87
CA LEU A 36 0.17 1.95 -3.94
C LEU A 36 1.33 2.78 -4.49
N GLY A 37 1.35 4.09 -4.27
CA GLY A 37 2.46 4.95 -4.70
C GLY A 37 2.09 6.43 -4.68
N PRO A 38 3.03 7.34 -4.92
CA PRO A 38 2.80 8.78 -4.99
C PRO A 38 1.77 9.15 -6.07
N SER A 39 1.22 10.36 -5.96
CA SER A 39 0.34 10.90 -7.01
C SER A 39 1.10 10.98 -8.34
N GLY A 40 0.43 10.62 -9.44
CA GLY A 40 1.02 10.67 -10.78
C GLY A 40 1.96 9.52 -11.16
N CYS A 41 2.19 8.51 -10.30
CA CYS A 41 3.09 7.40 -10.62
C CYS A 41 2.49 6.32 -11.55
N GLY A 42 1.26 6.49 -12.06
CA GLY A 42 0.67 5.58 -13.06
C GLY A 42 -0.38 4.60 -12.57
N LYS A 43 -0.73 4.54 -11.26
CA LYS A 43 -1.70 3.58 -10.67
C LYS A 43 -3.07 3.60 -11.34
N THR A 44 -3.73 4.76 -11.34
CA THR A 44 -5.04 4.95 -12.01
C THR A 44 -4.96 4.69 -13.51
N THR A 45 -3.84 5.02 -14.13
CA THR A 45 -3.60 4.73 -15.55
C THR A 45 -3.60 3.22 -15.80
N LEU A 46 -2.85 2.44 -15.00
CA LEU A 46 -2.81 0.99 -15.08
C LEU A 46 -4.18 0.37 -14.80
N LEU A 47 -4.87 0.83 -13.75
CA LEU A 47 -6.23 0.38 -13.43
C LEU A 47 -7.18 0.59 -14.62
N ARG A 48 -7.12 1.76 -15.26
CA ARG A 48 -7.95 2.09 -16.43
C ARG A 48 -7.57 1.31 -17.68
N MET A 49 -6.31 0.88 -17.83
CA MET A 49 -5.90 -0.07 -18.88
C MET A 49 -6.52 -1.45 -18.63
N ILE A 50 -6.52 -1.95 -17.39
CA ILE A 50 -7.19 -3.20 -16.99
C ILE A 50 -8.70 -3.08 -17.27
N ALA A 51 -9.31 -1.94 -16.94
CA ALA A 51 -10.73 -1.69 -17.17
C ALA A 51 -11.11 -1.52 -18.65
N GLY A 52 -10.14 -1.18 -19.52
CA GLY A 52 -10.37 -0.90 -20.93
C GLY A 52 -10.77 0.54 -21.24
N PHE A 53 -10.65 1.46 -20.27
CA PHE A 53 -10.88 2.90 -20.50
C PHE A 53 -9.68 3.61 -21.09
N ASN A 54 -8.50 3.04 -20.95
CA ASN A 54 -7.27 3.52 -21.60
C ASN A 54 -6.77 2.49 -22.61
N SER A 55 -6.26 2.97 -23.73
CA SER A 55 -5.55 2.14 -24.70
C SER A 55 -4.27 1.54 -24.10
N ILE A 56 -3.86 0.42 -24.66
CA ILE A 56 -2.63 -0.29 -24.34
C ILE A 56 -1.72 -0.15 -25.55
N GLU A 57 -0.61 0.59 -25.41
CA GLU A 57 0.31 0.85 -26.52
C GLU A 57 1.30 -0.28 -26.74
N GLY A 58 1.53 -1.12 -25.72
CA GLY A 58 2.38 -2.29 -25.81
C GLY A 58 2.10 -3.28 -24.67
N GLY A 59 2.54 -4.52 -24.89
CA GLY A 59 2.34 -5.61 -23.93
C GLY A 59 0.97 -6.26 -24.02
N ASP A 60 0.75 -7.25 -23.17
CA ASP A 60 -0.44 -8.09 -23.17
C ASP A 60 -1.09 -8.16 -21.79
N PHE A 61 -2.43 -8.04 -21.76
CA PHE A 61 -3.26 -8.15 -20.57
C PHE A 61 -4.19 -9.35 -20.69
N TYR A 62 -4.25 -10.15 -19.64
CA TYR A 62 -5.08 -11.36 -19.60
C TYR A 62 -5.95 -11.40 -18.34
N PHE A 63 -7.17 -11.91 -18.50
CA PHE A 63 -8.00 -12.44 -17.42
C PHE A 63 -8.01 -13.96 -17.58
N SER A 64 -7.33 -14.67 -16.68
CA SER A 64 -6.98 -16.09 -16.85
C SER A 64 -6.32 -16.33 -18.22
N ASP A 65 -6.90 -17.12 -19.09
CA ASP A 65 -6.36 -17.40 -20.43
C ASP A 65 -6.89 -16.45 -21.53
N ARG A 66 -7.76 -15.51 -21.17
CA ARG A 66 -8.42 -14.60 -22.13
C ARG A 66 -7.64 -13.30 -22.25
N ARG A 67 -7.04 -13.04 -23.39
CA ARG A 67 -6.45 -11.74 -23.72
C ARG A 67 -7.54 -10.66 -23.80
N ILE A 68 -7.33 -9.52 -23.12
CA ILE A 68 -8.34 -8.47 -22.98
C ILE A 68 -7.99 -7.15 -23.68
N ASN A 69 -6.82 -7.06 -24.34
CA ASN A 69 -6.36 -5.82 -24.97
C ASN A 69 -7.40 -5.16 -25.86
N ASP A 70 -8.03 -5.96 -26.73
CA ASP A 70 -8.95 -5.49 -27.77
C ASP A 70 -10.43 -5.57 -27.36
N LEU A 71 -10.70 -5.91 -26.09
CA LEU A 71 -12.06 -6.02 -25.57
C LEU A 71 -12.55 -4.66 -25.06
N ASP A 72 -13.73 -4.26 -25.53
CA ASP A 72 -14.46 -3.13 -24.96
C ASP A 72 -14.67 -3.31 -23.45
N PRO A 73 -14.69 -2.22 -22.64
CA PRO A 73 -14.95 -2.29 -21.21
C PRO A 73 -16.19 -3.10 -20.85
N ALA A 74 -17.29 -2.95 -21.60
CA ALA A 74 -18.55 -3.66 -21.38
C ALA A 74 -18.45 -5.19 -21.56
N LYS A 75 -17.44 -5.67 -22.29
CA LYS A 75 -17.19 -7.10 -22.56
C LYS A 75 -16.18 -7.74 -21.60
N ARG A 76 -15.51 -6.95 -20.76
CA ARG A 76 -14.50 -7.44 -19.81
C ARG A 76 -15.10 -8.08 -18.56
N ASN A 77 -16.41 -7.94 -18.34
CA ASN A 77 -17.15 -8.42 -17.16
C ASN A 77 -16.51 -7.97 -15.84
N ILE A 78 -16.20 -6.69 -15.72
CA ILE A 78 -15.62 -6.08 -14.53
C ILE A 78 -16.65 -5.30 -13.73
N GLY A 79 -16.50 -5.26 -12.40
CA GLY A 79 -17.15 -4.28 -11.53
C GLY A 79 -16.16 -3.15 -11.24
N MET A 80 -16.59 -1.90 -11.26
CA MET A 80 -15.73 -0.77 -10.93
C MET A 80 -16.42 0.20 -9.98
N VAL A 81 -15.67 0.60 -8.94
CA VAL A 81 -16.04 1.65 -7.99
C VAL A 81 -15.07 2.81 -8.17
N PHE A 82 -15.61 3.97 -8.53
CA PHE A 82 -14.85 5.20 -8.78
C PHE A 82 -14.70 6.03 -7.52
N GLN A 83 -13.77 6.93 -7.50
CA GLN A 83 -13.46 7.87 -6.41
C GLN A 83 -14.69 8.68 -5.96
N ASN A 84 -15.53 9.13 -6.91
CA ASN A 84 -16.77 9.86 -6.66
C ASN A 84 -18.00 8.98 -6.66
N TYR A 85 -17.83 7.65 -6.46
CA TYR A 85 -18.86 6.60 -6.49
C TYR A 85 -19.61 6.47 -7.82
N ALA A 86 -19.68 7.52 -8.62
CA ALA A 86 -20.37 7.62 -9.92
C ALA A 86 -21.82 7.06 -9.89
N ILE A 87 -22.55 7.30 -8.79
CA ILE A 87 -23.94 6.88 -8.63
C ILE A 87 -24.83 7.78 -9.51
N PHE A 88 -25.85 7.21 -10.11
CA PHE A 88 -26.80 7.97 -10.93
C PHE A 88 -27.73 8.79 -10.02
N PRO A 89 -27.62 10.14 -9.99
CA PRO A 89 -28.33 10.96 -9.00
C PRO A 89 -29.86 10.99 -9.20
N HIS A 90 -30.33 10.74 -10.42
CA HIS A 90 -31.74 10.71 -10.79
C HIS A 90 -32.43 9.35 -10.63
N MET A 91 -31.69 8.34 -10.15
CA MET A 91 -32.17 7.00 -9.90
C MET A 91 -32.19 6.69 -8.41
N THR A 92 -33.21 5.94 -7.95
CA THR A 92 -33.23 5.41 -6.58
C THR A 92 -32.10 4.41 -6.36
N VAL A 93 -31.81 4.06 -5.09
CA VAL A 93 -30.82 3.03 -4.72
C VAL A 93 -31.08 1.73 -5.50
N ARG A 94 -32.30 1.22 -5.46
CA ARG A 94 -32.70 0.00 -6.21
C ARG A 94 -32.39 0.12 -7.71
N LYS A 95 -32.79 1.22 -8.34
CA LYS A 95 -32.55 1.45 -9.77
C LYS A 95 -31.06 1.56 -10.11
N ASN A 96 -30.25 2.12 -9.22
CA ASN A 96 -28.80 2.14 -9.37
C ASN A 96 -28.21 0.73 -9.38
N VAL A 97 -28.59 -0.11 -8.41
CA VAL A 97 -28.05 -1.47 -8.27
C VAL A 97 -28.47 -2.36 -9.44
N GLU A 98 -29.74 -2.32 -9.86
CA GLU A 98 -30.26 -3.15 -10.96
C GLU A 98 -29.83 -2.69 -12.36
N PHE A 99 -29.22 -1.50 -12.50
CA PHE A 99 -28.90 -0.89 -13.80
C PHE A 99 -28.05 -1.80 -14.69
N GLY A 100 -26.99 -2.39 -14.16
CA GLY A 100 -26.13 -3.31 -14.91
C GLY A 100 -26.82 -4.60 -15.34
N LEU A 101 -27.70 -5.14 -14.50
CA LEU A 101 -28.48 -6.35 -14.82
C LEU A 101 -29.49 -6.10 -15.94
N LYS A 102 -30.11 -4.92 -15.96
CA LYS A 102 -31.03 -4.52 -17.06
C LYS A 102 -30.25 -4.42 -18.38
N ASN A 103 -29.05 -3.88 -18.37
CA ASN A 103 -28.20 -3.81 -19.57
C ASN A 103 -27.78 -5.19 -20.07
N LYS A 104 -27.58 -6.16 -19.17
CA LYS A 104 -27.36 -7.58 -19.51
C LYS A 104 -28.63 -8.29 -20.02
N LYS A 105 -29.79 -7.60 -20.03
CA LYS A 105 -31.10 -8.13 -20.48
C LYS A 105 -31.53 -9.41 -19.76
N LEU A 106 -31.23 -9.52 -18.48
CA LEU A 106 -31.68 -10.66 -17.66
C LEU A 106 -33.18 -10.66 -17.45
N PRO A 107 -33.82 -11.84 -17.18
CA PRO A 107 -35.21 -11.94 -16.78
C PRO A 107 -35.51 -11.08 -15.54
N LYS A 108 -36.71 -10.50 -15.48
CA LYS A 108 -37.14 -9.59 -14.40
C LYS A 108 -36.99 -10.21 -13.01
N ASP A 109 -37.39 -11.49 -12.89
CA ASP A 109 -37.30 -12.21 -11.61
C ASP A 109 -35.85 -12.36 -11.11
N LYS A 110 -34.93 -12.67 -12.03
CA LYS A 110 -33.49 -12.73 -11.71
C LYS A 110 -32.91 -11.36 -11.35
N ILE A 111 -33.35 -10.29 -12.03
CA ILE A 111 -32.95 -8.92 -11.70
C ILE A 111 -33.39 -8.59 -10.26
N ALA A 112 -34.66 -8.89 -9.91
CA ALA A 112 -35.15 -8.62 -8.56
C ALA A 112 -34.41 -9.42 -7.50
N GLU A 113 -34.23 -10.72 -7.71
CA GLU A 113 -33.49 -11.62 -6.78
C GLU A 113 -32.07 -11.15 -6.52
N GLN A 114 -31.30 -10.88 -7.58
CA GLN A 114 -29.90 -10.44 -7.43
C GLN A 114 -29.80 -9.04 -6.81
N THR A 115 -30.70 -8.11 -7.21
CA THR A 115 -30.74 -6.78 -6.63
C THR A 115 -31.00 -6.85 -5.12
N ASP A 116 -31.99 -7.61 -4.68
CA ASP A 116 -32.32 -7.77 -3.25
C ASP A 116 -31.18 -8.44 -2.49
N LYS A 117 -30.54 -9.47 -3.07
CA LYS A 117 -29.37 -10.15 -2.49
C LYS A 117 -28.23 -9.16 -2.20
N PHE A 118 -27.81 -8.37 -3.20
CA PHE A 118 -26.68 -7.46 -3.04
C PHE A 118 -27.01 -6.20 -2.25
N MET A 119 -28.27 -5.73 -2.28
CA MET A 119 -28.69 -4.64 -1.40
C MET A 119 -28.66 -5.05 0.07
N LYS A 120 -29.13 -6.26 0.42
CA LYS A 120 -29.05 -6.83 1.77
C LYS A 120 -27.60 -7.04 2.19
N LEU A 121 -26.76 -7.61 1.32
CA LEU A 121 -25.33 -7.82 1.60
C LEU A 121 -24.61 -6.52 1.96
N MET A 122 -25.02 -5.39 1.34
CA MET A 122 -24.45 -4.05 1.57
C MET A 122 -25.18 -3.27 2.67
N HIS A 123 -26.25 -3.81 3.27
CA HIS A 123 -27.11 -3.12 4.23
C HIS A 123 -27.65 -1.79 3.71
N VAL A 124 -28.16 -1.78 2.48
CA VAL A 124 -28.78 -0.61 1.83
C VAL A 124 -30.22 -0.88 1.35
N ASP A 125 -30.79 -2.01 1.71
CA ASP A 125 -32.14 -2.43 1.34
C ASP A 125 -33.22 -1.53 1.95
N GLU A 126 -33.04 -1.03 3.16
CA GLU A 126 -33.92 -0.05 3.80
C GLU A 126 -33.98 1.32 3.09
N TYR A 127 -32.98 1.60 2.23
CA TYR A 127 -32.91 2.83 1.44
C TYR A 127 -33.34 2.65 -0.03
N ALA A 128 -33.94 1.51 -0.39
CA ALA A 128 -34.23 1.09 -1.76
C ALA A 128 -34.87 2.18 -2.63
N ASP A 129 -35.79 2.94 -2.08
CA ASP A 129 -36.57 3.96 -2.78
C ASP A 129 -36.02 5.39 -2.62
N ARG A 130 -34.91 5.56 -1.87
CA ARG A 130 -34.26 6.87 -1.71
C ARG A 130 -33.40 7.24 -2.91
N LEU A 131 -33.31 8.55 -3.16
CA LEU A 131 -32.33 9.11 -4.10
C LEU A 131 -30.96 9.27 -3.41
N PRO A 132 -29.86 9.23 -4.16
CA PRO A 132 -28.49 9.35 -3.61
C PRO A 132 -28.25 10.58 -2.75
N GLU A 133 -28.85 11.72 -3.07
CA GLU A 133 -28.75 12.98 -2.30
C GLU A 133 -29.20 12.87 -0.83
N ARG A 134 -30.02 11.85 -0.51
CA ARG A 134 -30.54 11.56 0.83
C ARG A 134 -29.74 10.53 1.58
N LEU A 135 -28.55 10.18 1.10
CA LEU A 135 -27.65 9.18 1.66
C LEU A 135 -26.36 9.84 2.17
N SER A 136 -25.82 9.30 3.27
CA SER A 136 -24.47 9.65 3.70
C SER A 136 -23.41 9.12 2.71
N GLY A 137 -22.19 9.66 2.75
CA GLY A 137 -21.09 9.21 1.89
C GLY A 137 -20.83 7.71 1.96
N GLY A 138 -20.83 7.12 3.17
CA GLY A 138 -20.68 5.68 3.35
C GLY A 138 -21.84 4.85 2.79
N GLN A 139 -23.07 5.36 2.88
CA GLN A 139 -24.24 4.72 2.25
C GLN A 139 -24.13 4.78 0.73
N GLN A 140 -23.73 5.92 0.16
CA GLN A 140 -23.49 6.06 -1.27
C GLN A 140 -22.42 5.08 -1.77
N GLN A 141 -21.33 4.93 -1.03
CA GLN A 141 -20.29 3.98 -1.34
C GLN A 141 -20.79 2.53 -1.33
N ARG A 142 -21.58 2.15 -0.32
CA ARG A 142 -22.22 0.81 -0.26
C ARG A 142 -23.16 0.58 -1.46
N VAL A 143 -23.88 1.58 -1.91
CA VAL A 143 -24.70 1.51 -3.13
C VAL A 143 -23.83 1.31 -4.38
N ALA A 144 -22.72 2.04 -4.51
CA ALA A 144 -21.78 1.86 -5.62
C ALA A 144 -21.19 0.44 -5.65
N LEU A 145 -20.85 -0.09 -4.46
CA LEU A 145 -20.32 -1.43 -4.30
C LEU A 145 -21.40 -2.49 -4.63
N ALA A 146 -22.64 -2.32 -4.13
CA ALA A 146 -23.78 -3.19 -4.51
C ALA A 146 -23.99 -3.22 -6.03
N ARG A 147 -23.95 -2.06 -6.69
CA ARG A 147 -24.07 -1.94 -8.14
C ARG A 147 -22.95 -2.66 -8.89
N ALA A 148 -21.70 -2.51 -8.43
CA ALA A 148 -20.54 -3.14 -9.06
C ALA A 148 -20.56 -4.67 -8.91
N LEU A 149 -21.01 -5.19 -7.77
CA LEU A 149 -21.05 -6.63 -7.50
C LEU A 149 -22.32 -7.32 -8.02
N CYS A 150 -23.43 -6.59 -8.15
CA CYS A 150 -24.72 -7.16 -8.56
C CYS A 150 -24.66 -7.84 -9.95
N ILE A 151 -23.76 -7.40 -10.81
CA ILE A 151 -23.55 -8.01 -12.14
C ILE A 151 -22.71 -9.29 -12.10
N GLU A 152 -22.29 -9.74 -10.92
CA GLU A 152 -21.38 -10.89 -10.69
C GLU A 152 -20.15 -10.83 -11.59
N PRO A 153 -19.27 -9.81 -11.39
CA PRO A 153 -18.11 -9.61 -12.24
C PRO A 153 -17.02 -10.66 -11.97
N ASP A 154 -16.09 -10.84 -12.93
CA ASP A 154 -14.92 -11.70 -12.79
C ASP A 154 -13.82 -11.01 -11.97
N VAL A 155 -13.74 -9.68 -12.05
CA VAL A 155 -12.77 -8.82 -11.36
C VAL A 155 -13.45 -7.57 -10.83
N LEU A 156 -13.03 -7.12 -9.63
CA LEU A 156 -13.49 -5.88 -9.00
C LEU A 156 -12.36 -4.86 -8.95
N LEU A 157 -12.62 -3.66 -9.43
CA LEU A 157 -11.66 -2.56 -9.53
C LEU A 157 -12.10 -1.40 -8.66
N PHE A 158 -11.16 -0.82 -7.90
CA PHE A 158 -11.38 0.36 -7.06
C PHE A 158 -10.39 1.47 -7.42
N ASP A 159 -10.89 2.64 -7.78
CA ASP A 159 -10.10 3.85 -8.06
C ASP A 159 -10.27 4.84 -6.89
N GLU A 160 -9.39 4.77 -5.89
CA GLU A 160 -9.37 5.61 -4.67
C GLU A 160 -10.74 5.74 -3.95
N PRO A 161 -11.43 4.63 -3.63
CA PRO A 161 -12.83 4.67 -3.23
C PRO A 161 -13.10 5.32 -1.85
N LEU A 162 -12.08 5.48 -1.00
CA LEU A 162 -12.21 6.03 0.36
C LEU A 162 -11.73 7.48 0.51
N SER A 163 -11.17 8.07 -0.55
CA SER A 163 -10.52 9.38 -0.50
C SER A 163 -11.44 10.55 -0.13
N THR A 164 -12.75 10.42 -0.36
CA THR A 164 -13.76 11.45 -0.08
C THR A 164 -14.43 11.31 1.29
N LEU A 165 -14.09 10.28 2.07
CA LEU A 165 -14.65 10.02 3.39
C LEU A 165 -13.83 10.64 4.51
N ASP A 166 -14.51 10.98 5.62
CA ASP A 166 -13.84 11.33 6.87
C ASP A 166 -13.06 10.15 7.47
N ALA A 167 -12.13 10.45 8.38
CA ALA A 167 -11.19 9.46 8.93
C ALA A 167 -11.90 8.28 9.62
N LYS A 168 -12.96 8.53 10.41
CA LYS A 168 -13.70 7.49 11.13
C LYS A 168 -14.41 6.55 10.16
N LEU A 169 -15.15 7.12 9.22
CA LEU A 169 -15.90 6.36 8.23
C LEU A 169 -14.97 5.57 7.30
N ARG A 170 -13.78 6.13 7.00
CA ARG A 170 -12.75 5.46 6.21
C ARG A 170 -12.30 4.16 6.88
N VAL A 171 -12.00 4.18 8.19
CA VAL A 171 -11.60 2.98 8.96
C VAL A 171 -12.71 1.92 8.95
N GLU A 172 -13.97 2.32 9.15
CA GLU A 172 -15.11 1.41 9.10
C GLU A 172 -15.25 0.77 7.71
N MET A 173 -15.14 1.57 6.65
CA MET A 173 -15.33 1.11 5.28
C MET A 173 -14.18 0.21 4.77
N ARG A 174 -12.94 0.37 5.26
CA ARG A 174 -11.83 -0.58 5.00
C ARG A 174 -12.25 -2.00 5.40
N THR A 175 -12.78 -2.16 6.61
CA THR A 175 -13.23 -3.45 7.12
C THR A 175 -14.40 -4.01 6.31
N VAL A 176 -15.37 -3.16 5.96
CA VAL A 176 -16.53 -3.56 5.14
C VAL A 176 -16.09 -4.08 3.77
N ILE A 177 -15.23 -3.34 3.07
CA ILE A 177 -14.74 -3.72 1.72
C ILE A 177 -13.98 -5.06 1.78
N LYS A 178 -13.08 -5.22 2.76
CA LYS A 178 -12.32 -6.47 2.93
C LYS A 178 -13.23 -7.66 3.19
N ASN A 179 -14.17 -7.54 4.13
CA ASN A 179 -15.09 -8.61 4.49
C ASN A 179 -15.97 -9.02 3.30
N ILE A 180 -16.45 -8.05 2.52
CA ILE A 180 -17.26 -8.29 1.33
C ILE A 180 -16.45 -9.03 0.26
N GLN A 181 -15.23 -8.57 -0.03
CA GLN A 181 -14.36 -9.23 -0.99
C GLN A 181 -14.11 -10.69 -0.62
N HIS A 182 -13.81 -10.96 0.66
CA HIS A 182 -13.65 -12.33 1.17
C HIS A 182 -14.94 -13.16 1.06
N SER A 183 -16.09 -12.59 1.41
CA SER A 183 -17.37 -13.31 1.38
C SER A 183 -17.85 -13.66 -0.03
N VAL A 184 -17.53 -12.79 -0.99
CA VAL A 184 -17.89 -12.99 -2.41
C VAL A 184 -16.83 -13.83 -3.12
N GLY A 185 -15.58 -13.83 -2.64
CA GLY A 185 -14.46 -14.55 -3.26
C GLY A 185 -14.15 -13.99 -4.65
N ILE A 186 -13.84 -12.68 -4.74
CA ILE A 186 -13.57 -12.02 -6.02
C ILE A 186 -12.16 -11.41 -6.05
N THR A 187 -11.46 -11.56 -7.17
CA THR A 187 -10.17 -10.90 -7.41
C THR A 187 -10.38 -9.40 -7.47
N THR A 188 -9.62 -8.67 -6.66
CA THR A 188 -9.80 -7.24 -6.48
C THR A 188 -8.51 -6.49 -6.75
N VAL A 189 -8.58 -5.42 -7.56
CA VAL A 189 -7.49 -4.44 -7.73
C VAL A 189 -7.93 -3.13 -7.10
N TYR A 190 -7.16 -2.67 -6.14
CA TYR A 190 -7.44 -1.47 -5.35
C TYR A 190 -6.35 -0.43 -5.58
N VAL A 191 -6.72 0.78 -5.96
CA VAL A 191 -5.80 1.92 -6.08
C VAL A 191 -5.99 2.84 -4.90
N THR A 192 -4.91 3.19 -4.25
CA THR A 192 -4.88 4.21 -3.20
C THR A 192 -3.50 4.89 -3.14
N HIS A 193 -3.45 6.07 -2.54
CA HIS A 193 -2.22 6.71 -2.09
C HIS A 193 -2.07 6.66 -0.55
N ASP A 194 -3.08 6.14 0.15
CA ASP A 194 -3.08 5.98 1.61
C ASP A 194 -2.43 4.65 1.99
N GLN A 195 -1.31 4.75 2.71
CA GLN A 195 -0.51 3.59 3.12
C GLN A 195 -1.25 2.72 4.14
N GLU A 196 -1.99 3.33 5.07
CA GLU A 196 -2.74 2.60 6.08
C GLU A 196 -3.88 1.79 5.44
N GLU A 197 -4.55 2.37 4.41
CA GLU A 197 -5.54 1.62 3.64
C GLU A 197 -4.90 0.39 3.01
N ALA A 198 -3.81 0.58 2.26
CA ALA A 198 -3.12 -0.50 1.57
C ALA A 198 -2.70 -1.62 2.53
N ILE A 199 -2.07 -1.25 3.66
CA ILE A 199 -1.61 -2.23 4.67
C ILE A 199 -2.78 -2.98 5.30
N ALA A 200 -3.92 -2.30 5.57
CA ALA A 200 -5.05 -2.89 6.29
C ALA A 200 -5.87 -3.88 5.44
N VAL A 201 -6.02 -3.63 4.13
CA VAL A 201 -6.95 -4.40 3.30
C VAL A 201 -6.29 -5.45 2.41
N SER A 202 -5.01 -5.30 2.07
CA SER A 202 -4.37 -6.08 1.02
C SER A 202 -3.84 -7.44 1.47
N ASP A 203 -3.86 -8.38 0.55
CA ASP A 203 -3.07 -9.62 0.65
C ASP A 203 -1.65 -9.37 0.12
N ARG A 204 -1.52 -8.67 -1.03
CA ARG A 204 -0.25 -8.12 -1.55
C ARG A 204 -0.44 -6.70 -2.06
N ILE A 205 0.67 -5.96 -2.03
CA ILE A 205 0.75 -4.58 -2.50
C ILE A 205 1.86 -4.49 -3.54
N ALA A 206 1.60 -3.77 -4.64
CA ALA A 206 2.65 -3.28 -5.53
C ALA A 206 2.92 -1.80 -5.22
N VAL A 207 4.12 -1.49 -4.79
CA VAL A 207 4.57 -0.11 -4.60
C VAL A 207 5.12 0.41 -5.93
N MET A 208 4.49 1.45 -6.46
CA MET A 208 4.84 2.05 -7.74
C MET A 208 5.52 3.42 -7.59
N ASN A 209 6.50 3.69 -8.43
CA ASN A 209 7.09 5.02 -8.58
C ASN A 209 7.44 5.28 -10.04
N ALA A 210 7.05 6.44 -10.57
CA ALA A 210 7.37 6.87 -11.94
C ALA A 210 7.11 5.79 -13.01
N GLY A 211 5.96 5.11 -12.94
CA GLY A 211 5.56 4.09 -13.92
C GLY A 211 6.19 2.71 -13.72
N VAL A 212 7.04 2.54 -12.70
CA VAL A 212 7.77 1.29 -12.43
C VAL A 212 7.36 0.72 -11.08
N ILE A 213 7.21 -0.61 -11.01
CA ILE A 213 7.00 -1.30 -9.73
C ILE A 213 8.34 -1.39 -9.01
N GLN A 214 8.37 -0.95 -7.75
CA GLN A 214 9.54 -0.96 -6.88
C GLN A 214 9.58 -2.18 -5.97
N HIS A 215 8.41 -2.70 -5.58
CA HIS A 215 8.28 -3.85 -4.70
C HIS A 215 6.87 -4.45 -4.84
N VAL A 216 6.77 -5.76 -4.91
CA VAL A 216 5.53 -6.52 -4.77
C VAL A 216 5.68 -7.51 -3.62
N GLY A 217 4.83 -7.41 -2.61
CA GLY A 217 4.91 -8.30 -1.44
C GLY A 217 3.70 -8.19 -0.53
N THR A 218 3.71 -8.98 0.55
CA THR A 218 2.71 -8.82 1.62
C THR A 218 2.91 -7.50 2.37
N PRO A 219 1.86 -6.91 2.96
CA PRO A 219 1.98 -5.69 3.75
C PRO A 219 3.12 -5.74 4.79
N LYS A 220 3.23 -6.87 5.49
CA LYS A 220 4.27 -7.10 6.50
C LYS A 220 5.67 -7.07 5.90
N ASN A 221 5.87 -7.74 4.74
CA ASN A 221 7.18 -7.77 4.09
C ASN A 221 7.60 -6.39 3.59
N ILE A 222 6.69 -5.68 2.90
CA ILE A 222 6.95 -4.33 2.39
C ILE A 222 7.33 -3.35 3.51
N TYR A 223 6.67 -3.44 4.68
CA TYR A 223 6.97 -2.59 5.83
C TYR A 223 8.29 -2.96 6.50
N GLN A 224 8.50 -4.26 6.79
CA GLN A 224 9.65 -4.75 7.59
C GLN A 224 10.91 -4.97 6.75
N ARG A 225 10.76 -5.40 5.48
CA ARG A 225 11.87 -5.75 4.57
C ARG A 225 11.66 -5.12 3.19
N PRO A 226 11.62 -3.78 3.09
CA PRO A 226 11.48 -3.08 1.82
C PRO A 226 12.63 -3.42 0.87
N ALA A 227 12.31 -3.60 -0.43
CA ALA A 227 13.29 -4.02 -1.42
C ALA A 227 14.39 -2.95 -1.67
N ASN A 228 14.05 -1.68 -1.54
CA ASN A 228 14.96 -0.56 -1.74
C ASN A 228 14.64 0.62 -0.80
N LEU A 229 15.51 1.62 -0.79
CA LEU A 229 15.37 2.78 0.08
C LEU A 229 14.10 3.60 -0.21
N PHE A 230 13.70 3.70 -1.50
CA PHE A 230 12.46 4.40 -1.84
C PHE A 230 11.26 3.76 -1.14
N VAL A 231 11.12 2.43 -1.21
CA VAL A 231 10.02 1.72 -0.55
C VAL A 231 10.08 1.92 0.97
N SER A 232 11.28 1.87 1.56
CA SER A 232 11.49 2.08 3.00
C SER A 232 11.03 3.45 3.48
N THR A 233 11.32 4.50 2.71
CA THR A 233 10.96 5.88 3.07
C THR A 233 9.55 6.25 2.66
N PHE A 234 9.01 5.60 1.65
CA PHE A 234 7.63 5.82 1.20
C PHE A 234 6.60 5.11 2.09
N ILE A 235 6.92 3.92 2.62
CA ILE A 235 6.02 3.15 3.50
C ILE A 235 6.36 3.41 4.97
N GLY A 236 5.48 4.14 5.64
CA GLY A 236 5.70 4.57 7.02
C GLY A 236 6.81 5.63 7.14
N ARG A 237 7.24 5.90 8.36
CA ARG A 237 8.35 6.81 8.65
C ARG A 237 9.65 6.02 8.77
N SER A 238 10.76 6.62 8.36
CA SER A 238 12.09 6.01 8.48
C SER A 238 13.14 7.08 8.69
N ASN A 239 14.00 6.88 9.66
CA ASN A 239 15.24 7.63 9.81
C ASN A 239 16.29 7.05 8.87
N VAL A 240 16.88 7.87 8.02
CA VAL A 240 17.87 7.45 7.03
C VAL A 240 19.24 7.97 7.40
N MET A 241 20.14 7.06 7.78
CA MET A 241 21.54 7.36 8.10
C MET A 241 22.41 6.92 6.91
N ARG A 242 23.11 7.89 6.30
CA ARG A 242 23.89 7.69 5.07
C ARG A 242 25.38 7.71 5.36
N GLY A 243 26.18 7.01 4.53
CA GLY A 243 27.64 6.98 4.65
C GLY A 243 28.11 6.20 5.86
N GLU A 244 27.32 5.24 6.32
CA GLU A 244 27.71 4.29 7.34
C GLU A 244 28.60 3.19 6.75
N ARG A 245 29.36 2.50 7.59
CA ARG A 245 30.33 1.50 7.11
C ARG A 245 29.92 0.11 7.57
N LEU A 246 29.73 -0.79 6.63
CA LEU A 246 29.69 -2.22 6.90
C LEU A 246 31.13 -2.75 6.93
N VAL A 247 31.49 -3.45 8.00
CA VAL A 247 32.80 -4.03 8.21
C VAL A 247 32.69 -5.50 8.62
N VAL A 248 33.64 -6.32 8.21
CA VAL A 248 33.71 -7.73 8.58
C VAL A 248 34.94 -7.98 9.42
N GLU A 249 34.75 -8.42 10.68
CA GLU A 249 35.81 -8.67 11.66
C GLU A 249 35.57 -10.03 12.31
N ASP A 250 36.57 -10.87 12.35
CA ASP A 250 36.54 -12.22 12.98
C ASP A 250 35.34 -13.08 12.54
N GLY A 251 34.93 -12.96 11.26
CA GLY A 251 33.80 -13.69 10.68
C GLY A 251 32.41 -13.17 11.09
N ARG A 252 32.35 -12.02 11.74
CA ARG A 252 31.10 -11.31 12.09
C ARG A 252 30.96 -10.03 11.29
N THR A 253 29.72 -9.66 11.01
CA THR A 253 29.41 -8.47 10.23
C THR A 253 28.84 -7.38 11.13
N TYR A 254 29.43 -6.18 11.05
CA TYR A 254 29.04 -5.02 11.82
C TYR A 254 28.70 -3.85 10.91
N VAL A 255 27.79 -3.00 11.34
CA VAL A 255 27.69 -1.65 10.80
C VAL A 255 28.21 -0.67 11.84
N VAL A 256 29.14 0.16 11.40
CA VAL A 256 29.79 1.21 12.21
C VAL A 256 29.20 2.54 11.75
N THR A 257 28.53 3.23 12.67
CA THR A 257 27.97 4.55 12.40
C THR A 257 29.07 5.63 12.39
N LYS A 258 28.78 6.78 11.80
CA LYS A 258 29.68 7.95 11.82
C LYS A 258 30.07 8.39 13.22
N SER A 259 29.20 8.17 14.21
CA SER A 259 29.48 8.42 15.63
C SER A 259 30.41 7.35 16.28
N GLY A 260 30.80 6.30 15.54
CA GLY A 260 31.61 5.20 16.05
C GLY A 260 30.81 4.09 16.76
N TYR A 261 29.50 4.20 16.87
CA TYR A 261 28.67 3.12 17.41
C TYR A 261 28.71 1.92 16.47
N LYS A 262 28.98 0.73 17.02
CA LYS A 262 29.16 -0.52 16.30
C LYS A 262 28.01 -1.48 16.65
N ALA A 263 27.20 -1.85 15.65
CA ALA A 263 26.10 -2.79 15.79
C ALA A 263 26.35 -4.06 14.98
N GLU A 264 26.16 -5.24 15.59
CA GLU A 264 26.30 -6.54 14.92
C GLU A 264 25.05 -6.87 14.12
N PHE A 265 25.23 -7.33 12.88
CA PHE A 265 24.16 -7.79 11.99
C PHE A 265 24.44 -9.25 11.57
N THR A 266 23.50 -10.14 11.88
CA THR A 266 23.60 -11.57 11.58
C THR A 266 22.90 -11.97 10.29
N ASN A 267 22.14 -11.04 9.69
CA ASN A 267 21.23 -11.27 8.59
C ASN A 267 21.64 -10.56 7.28
N ILE A 268 22.89 -10.15 7.14
CA ILE A 268 23.44 -9.64 5.87
C ILE A 268 23.61 -10.80 4.89
N LEU A 269 23.16 -10.62 3.64
CA LEU A 269 23.36 -11.59 2.55
C LEU A 269 24.85 -11.85 2.30
N PRO A 270 25.29 -13.10 2.05
CA PRO A 270 26.71 -13.47 1.94
C PRO A 270 27.49 -12.67 0.89
N GLU A 271 26.88 -12.33 -0.24
CA GLU A 271 27.49 -11.55 -1.32
C GLU A 271 27.81 -10.10 -0.93
N TYR A 272 27.17 -9.60 0.14
CA TYR A 272 27.41 -8.24 0.68
C TYR A 272 28.26 -8.22 1.94
N GLN A 273 28.71 -9.37 2.47
CA GLN A 273 29.57 -9.45 3.67
C GLN A 273 31.03 -9.07 3.33
N LYS A 274 31.24 -7.79 3.07
CA LYS A 274 32.54 -7.17 2.78
C LYS A 274 32.53 -5.71 3.20
N ASP A 275 33.72 -5.13 3.42
CA ASP A 275 33.83 -3.72 3.76
C ASP A 275 33.27 -2.85 2.64
N GLN A 276 32.25 -2.05 2.96
CA GLN A 276 31.57 -1.17 2.01
C GLN A 276 30.80 -0.07 2.72
N GLU A 277 30.48 1.00 1.99
CA GLU A 277 29.52 2.01 2.42
C GLU A 277 28.09 1.50 2.29
N VAL A 278 27.26 1.81 3.29
CA VAL A 278 25.85 1.42 3.36
C VAL A 278 24.97 2.57 3.83
N ILE A 279 23.67 2.41 3.63
CA ILE A 279 22.64 3.28 4.20
C ILE A 279 21.85 2.46 5.20
N LEU A 280 21.72 2.96 6.43
CA LEU A 280 20.78 2.43 7.41
C LEU A 280 19.43 3.11 7.28
N SER A 281 18.36 2.34 7.40
CA SER A 281 17.02 2.85 7.59
C SER A 281 16.42 2.24 8.84
N VAL A 282 16.17 3.11 9.82
CA VAL A 282 15.70 2.75 11.16
C VAL A 282 14.30 3.33 11.33
N ARG A 283 13.32 2.48 11.64
CA ARG A 283 11.99 2.97 11.99
C ARG A 283 12.06 3.75 13.30
N PRO A 284 11.28 4.84 13.49
CA PRO A 284 11.30 5.62 14.71
C PRO A 284 11.06 4.81 15.99
N GLU A 285 10.22 3.77 15.90
CA GLU A 285 9.90 2.85 17.01
C GLU A 285 10.99 1.81 17.30
N GLU A 286 12.00 1.67 16.44
CA GLU A 286 13.07 0.69 16.58
C GLU A 286 14.36 1.27 17.16
N PHE A 287 14.36 2.57 17.46
CA PHE A 287 15.37 3.15 18.33
C PHE A 287 15.02 2.87 19.79
N LEU A 288 15.97 2.27 20.50
CA LEU A 288 15.89 2.04 21.92
C LEU A 288 16.62 3.17 22.64
N LEU A 289 15.89 3.90 23.46
CA LEU A 289 16.38 5.07 24.16
C LEU A 289 16.87 4.68 25.56
N ASP A 290 18.10 5.06 25.90
CA ASP A 290 18.65 4.98 27.25
C ASP A 290 18.93 6.39 27.79
N ARG A 291 18.42 6.68 28.99
CA ARG A 291 18.64 7.96 29.68
C ARG A 291 20.01 8.03 30.36
N ASN A 292 20.70 6.90 30.48
CA ASN A 292 22.05 6.87 31.04
C ASN A 292 23.06 7.29 29.98
N ALA A 293 23.61 8.49 30.12
CA ALA A 293 24.61 9.06 29.20
C ALA A 293 25.92 8.24 29.11
N ASP A 294 26.20 7.40 30.09
CA ASP A 294 27.40 6.55 30.13
C ASP A 294 27.18 5.18 29.45
N SER A 295 25.97 4.86 29.03
CA SER A 295 25.68 3.60 28.34
C SER A 295 26.29 3.57 26.93
N ASN A 296 26.57 2.35 26.42
CA ASN A 296 27.02 2.18 25.05
C ASN A 296 25.88 2.49 24.06
N GLY A 297 26.09 3.43 23.15
CA GLY A 297 25.11 3.84 22.19
C GLY A 297 25.51 5.08 21.40
N ILE A 298 24.67 5.49 20.49
CA ILE A 298 24.79 6.74 19.71
C ILE A 298 24.42 7.91 20.63
N SER A 299 25.30 8.85 20.80
CA SER A 299 25.02 10.10 21.53
C SER A 299 23.99 10.94 20.78
N ALA A 300 22.97 11.41 21.47
CA ALA A 300 21.98 12.30 20.92
C ALA A 300 21.50 13.32 21.97
N THR A 301 20.98 14.45 21.50
CA THR A 301 20.33 15.46 22.33
C THR A 301 18.89 15.63 21.88
N VAL A 302 17.95 15.67 22.81
CA VAL A 302 16.54 15.89 22.53
C VAL A 302 16.31 17.36 22.17
N ASP A 303 15.75 17.62 20.99
CA ASP A 303 15.42 18.96 20.51
C ASP A 303 13.99 19.34 20.87
N ASP A 304 13.05 18.40 20.66
CA ASP A 304 11.63 18.60 20.90
C ASP A 304 10.91 17.28 21.20
N CYS A 305 9.75 17.36 21.83
CA CYS A 305 8.87 16.23 22.06
C CYS A 305 7.41 16.59 21.78
N VAL A 306 6.68 15.69 21.12
CA VAL A 306 5.26 15.86 20.77
C VAL A 306 4.47 14.68 21.32
N PHE A 307 3.59 14.95 22.27
CA PHE A 307 2.67 13.96 22.81
C PHE A 307 1.46 13.79 21.89
N LEU A 308 1.23 12.57 21.41
CA LEU A 308 0.11 12.22 20.51
C LEU A 308 -0.86 11.19 21.13
N GLY A 309 -0.95 11.17 22.44
CA GLY A 309 -1.83 10.26 23.19
C GLY A 309 -1.15 8.91 23.46
N LEU A 310 -1.34 7.92 22.58
CA LEU A 310 -0.72 6.59 22.74
C LEU A 310 0.80 6.65 22.67
N ASN A 311 1.34 7.50 21.81
CA ASN A 311 2.76 7.63 21.56
C ASN A 311 3.25 9.05 21.82
N THR A 312 4.52 9.16 22.24
CA THR A 312 5.29 10.40 22.29
C THR A 312 6.39 10.32 21.22
N HIS A 313 6.48 11.36 20.40
CA HIS A 313 7.49 11.53 19.37
C HIS A 313 8.57 12.45 19.88
N TYR A 314 9.82 12.00 19.87
CA TYR A 314 11.01 12.78 20.20
C TYR A 314 11.75 13.09 18.92
N PHE A 315 12.09 14.35 18.71
CA PHE A 315 12.98 14.81 17.66
C PHE A 315 14.34 15.07 18.31
N VAL A 316 15.37 14.42 17.79
CA VAL A 316 16.69 14.45 18.38
C VAL A 316 17.74 14.66 17.31
N HIS A 317 18.84 15.35 17.64
CA HIS A 317 20.03 15.38 16.79
C HIS A 317 21.11 14.48 17.37
N LEU A 318 21.72 13.71 16.48
CA LEU A 318 22.84 12.85 16.79
C LEU A 318 24.13 13.69 16.88
N GLU A 319 25.13 13.21 17.61
CA GLU A 319 26.46 13.85 17.65
C GLU A 319 27.12 13.97 16.27
N SER A 320 26.76 13.09 15.33
CA SER A 320 27.14 13.16 13.90
C SER A 320 26.44 14.29 13.11
N GLY A 321 25.46 14.99 13.71
CA GLY A 321 24.74 16.11 13.11
C GLY A 321 23.48 15.72 12.35
N GLU A 322 23.10 14.45 12.33
CA GLU A 322 21.86 13.99 11.70
C GLU A 322 20.66 14.15 12.66
N GLU A 323 19.52 14.56 12.11
CA GLU A 323 18.26 14.61 12.85
C GLU A 323 17.52 13.28 12.70
N VAL A 324 17.02 12.73 13.81
CA VAL A 324 16.22 11.50 13.82
C VAL A 324 14.97 11.65 14.69
N GLU A 325 13.91 10.96 14.31
CA GLU A 325 12.67 10.86 15.08
C GLU A 325 12.63 9.53 15.82
N ILE A 326 12.21 9.57 17.08
CA ILE A 326 12.01 8.39 17.92
C ILE A 326 10.56 8.37 18.38
N ILE A 327 9.93 7.21 18.32
CA ILE A 327 8.57 7.00 18.81
C ILE A 327 8.62 6.03 19.99
N GLN A 328 8.08 6.47 21.12
CA GLN A 328 7.91 5.63 22.30
C GLN A 328 6.44 5.61 22.75
N GLU A 329 6.02 4.51 23.35
CA GLU A 329 4.74 4.47 24.04
C GLU A 329 4.72 5.50 25.17
N SER A 330 3.66 6.29 25.23
CA SER A 330 3.52 7.37 26.23
C SER A 330 3.31 6.78 27.61
N SER A 331 4.06 7.27 28.60
CA SER A 331 3.83 6.98 30.03
C SER A 331 3.66 8.27 30.82
N ILE A 332 2.96 8.19 31.96
CA ILE A 332 2.57 9.36 32.77
C ILE A 332 3.80 10.15 33.26
N ASP A 333 4.90 9.44 33.55
CA ASP A 333 6.07 10.04 34.23
C ASP A 333 7.33 10.09 33.38
N SER A 334 7.25 9.94 32.03
CA SER A 334 8.46 9.64 31.24
C SER A 334 8.79 10.66 30.14
N THR A 335 8.19 11.84 30.13
CA THR A 335 8.58 12.88 29.16
C THR A 335 10.05 13.28 29.38
N ILE A 336 10.80 13.30 28.30
CA ILE A 336 12.19 13.76 28.28
C ILE A 336 12.21 15.18 27.79
N GLU A 337 12.75 16.06 28.62
CA GLU A 337 12.79 17.51 28.34
C GLU A 337 13.79 17.83 27.20
N PRO A 338 13.47 18.81 26.36
CA PRO A 338 14.43 19.35 25.39
C PRO A 338 15.76 19.75 26.05
N GLY A 339 16.88 19.51 25.36
CA GLY A 339 18.23 19.71 25.84
C GLY A 339 18.81 18.53 26.63
N THR A 340 18.01 17.49 26.91
CA THR A 340 18.50 16.29 27.61
C THR A 340 19.41 15.46 26.69
N GLN A 341 20.58 15.08 27.19
CA GLN A 341 21.45 14.11 26.52
C GLN A 341 20.97 12.69 26.77
N ILE A 342 20.93 11.88 25.73
CA ILE A 342 20.49 10.48 25.73
C ILE A 342 21.43 9.61 24.93
N ARG A 343 21.32 8.30 25.11
CA ARG A 343 21.95 7.29 24.28
C ARG A 343 20.91 6.52 23.49
N LEU A 344 21.20 6.23 22.23
CA LEU A 344 20.35 5.46 21.35
C LEU A 344 21.05 4.18 20.93
N THR A 345 20.33 3.07 20.99
CA THR A 345 20.70 1.83 20.34
C THR A 345 19.61 1.44 19.33
N MET A 346 19.91 0.48 18.47
CA MET A 346 18.99 0.06 17.42
C MET A 346 18.63 -1.41 17.58
N ASN A 347 17.38 -1.75 17.33
CA ASN A 347 16.96 -3.14 17.19
C ASN A 347 17.41 -3.68 15.83
N THR A 348 18.63 -4.25 15.77
CA THR A 348 19.27 -4.68 14.51
C THR A 348 18.46 -5.70 13.72
N ASP A 349 17.60 -6.50 14.38
CA ASP A 349 16.72 -7.45 13.71
C ASP A 349 15.65 -6.78 12.86
N LYS A 350 15.35 -5.50 13.11
CA LYS A 350 14.31 -4.73 12.42
C LYS A 350 14.85 -3.55 11.59
N VAL A 351 16.11 -3.19 11.78
CA VAL A 351 16.79 -2.19 10.96
C VAL A 351 16.96 -2.73 9.53
N ASN A 352 16.87 -1.86 8.54
CA ASN A 352 17.17 -2.20 7.16
C ASN A 352 18.49 -1.59 6.72
N VAL A 353 19.27 -2.36 5.97
CA VAL A 353 20.57 -1.97 5.44
C VAL A 353 20.52 -2.00 3.92
N PHE A 354 20.86 -0.90 3.29
CA PHE A 354 20.84 -0.77 1.84
C PHE A 354 22.26 -0.53 1.30
N THR A 355 22.46 -0.86 0.04
CA THR A 355 23.65 -0.45 -0.72
C THR A 355 23.83 1.07 -0.66
N ALA A 356 25.03 1.58 -0.92
CA ALA A 356 25.40 3.00 -0.83
C ALA A 356 24.46 3.97 -1.57
N TYR A 357 23.80 3.50 -2.65
CA TYR A 357 22.83 4.27 -3.42
C TYR A 357 21.37 3.93 -3.10
N GLY A 358 21.11 3.05 -2.13
CA GLY A 358 19.76 2.67 -1.73
C GLY A 358 19.01 1.81 -2.75
N ALA A 359 19.69 1.24 -3.74
CA ALA A 359 19.06 0.49 -4.83
C ALA A 359 18.57 -0.89 -4.38
N ALA A 360 19.23 -1.52 -3.41
CA ALA A 360 18.86 -2.83 -2.91
C ALA A 360 19.02 -2.91 -1.39
N ASN A 361 18.11 -3.61 -0.73
CA ASN A 361 18.23 -4.05 0.64
C ASN A 361 19.15 -5.29 0.67
N ILE A 362 20.19 -5.25 1.50
CA ILE A 362 21.21 -6.31 1.55
C ILE A 362 20.96 -7.34 2.65
N LEU A 363 19.78 -7.31 3.26
CA LEU A 363 19.38 -8.25 4.31
C LEU A 363 18.64 -9.47 3.75
N THR A 364 18.72 -10.56 4.49
CA THR A 364 17.86 -11.73 4.26
C THR A 364 16.40 -11.40 4.57
N GLY A 365 15.46 -12.17 3.96
CA GLY A 365 14.03 -12.03 4.22
C GLY A 365 13.32 -10.97 3.38
N VAL A 366 13.98 -10.31 2.45
CA VAL A 366 13.34 -9.52 1.41
C VAL A 366 12.66 -10.45 0.43
N CYS A 367 11.33 -10.34 0.29
CA CYS A 367 10.54 -11.09 -0.69
C CYS A 367 9.94 -10.10 -1.67
N ASN A 368 10.41 -10.10 -2.90
CA ASN A 368 9.90 -9.23 -3.95
C ASN A 368 9.35 -10.07 -5.11
N ASP A 369 8.03 -10.09 -5.25
CA ASP A 369 7.30 -10.94 -6.21
C ASP A 369 7.15 -10.27 -7.59
N ILE A 370 8.05 -9.39 -7.99
CA ILE A 370 8.04 -8.80 -9.34
C ILE A 370 8.39 -9.91 -10.34
N PRO A 371 7.55 -10.17 -11.37
CA PRO A 371 7.86 -11.16 -12.38
C PRO A 371 9.16 -10.86 -13.11
N GLY A 372 10.10 -11.81 -13.10
CA GLY A 372 11.37 -11.71 -13.83
C GLY A 372 12.51 -10.99 -13.09
N VAL A 373 12.34 -10.72 -11.80
CA VAL A 373 13.40 -10.20 -10.91
C VAL A 373 13.84 -11.28 -9.94
#